data_85e0c3fc138e4fa5be638fe1aa89b51c
#
_entry.id   85e0c3fc138e4fa5be638fe1aa89b51c
#
_cell.length_a   1.000
_cell.length_b   1.000
_cell.length_c   1.000
_cell.angle_alpha   90.00
_cell.angle_beta   90.00
_cell.angle_gamma   90.00
#
_symmetry.space_group_name_H-M   'P 1'
#
loop_
_entity.id
_entity.type
_entity.pdbx_description
1 polymer ?
#
loop_
_entity_poly.entity_id
_entity_poly.type
_entity_poly.pdbx_seq_one_letter_code
_entity_poly.pdbx_strand_id
1 'polypeptide(L)'
;NVTNMANLNATGVITNIANLNASGVIANIGTTAGISTDVTTVANISSDVTSLANSLQKSYAVTVANPGSGNVFVLGAEGNAPAIEVFRGNSYIFDQSDSTNDGHPLVFKNGSSAYETGVKYFLNGSETTQANYVNVTTFNAGRSSGVRKVEIEVDATAPSSGLRYYCYVHGNGMGNTITVKDSNISLVAGSIANVNNTGNDIANVNLVGGSIANVNLVGTNITGVN
;
A
#
# COMPACT_ATOMS: atom_id res chain seq x y z
N ASN A 1 1.53 -31.31 60.16
CA ASN A 1 1.71 -32.26 59.05
C ASN A 1 0.43 -33.07 58.74
N VAL A 2 -0.31 -33.59 59.76
CA VAL A 2 -1.52 -34.38 59.54
C VAL A 2 -2.65 -33.53 58.94
N THR A 3 -2.81 -32.30 59.42
CA THR A 3 -3.82 -31.35 58.87
C THR A 3 -3.56 -31.01 57.42
N ASN A 4 -2.30 -30.80 57.00
CA ASN A 4 -1.97 -30.55 55.62
C ASN A 4 -2.20 -31.75 54.71
N MET A 5 -1.94 -32.94 55.21
CA MET A 5 -2.28 -34.20 54.51
C MET A 5 -3.80 -34.41 54.40
N ALA A 6 -4.55 -34.09 55.45
CA ALA A 6 -6.02 -34.15 55.41
C ALA A 6 -6.59 -33.14 54.40
N ASN A 7 -6.06 -31.93 54.32
CA ASN A 7 -6.46 -30.92 53.33
C ASN A 7 -6.12 -31.33 51.88
N LEU A 8 -4.98 -31.94 51.68
CA LEU A 8 -4.60 -32.50 50.36
C LEU A 8 -5.49 -33.69 49.97
N ASN A 9 -5.96 -34.47 50.97
CA ASN A 9 -6.82 -35.63 50.74
C ASN A 9 -8.32 -35.27 50.79
N ALA A 10 -8.68 -34.02 50.98
CA ALA A 10 -10.06 -33.56 50.98
C ALA A 10 -10.75 -33.89 49.65
N THR A 11 -11.98 -34.39 49.74
CA THR A 11 -12.81 -34.67 48.56
C THR A 11 -12.93 -33.42 47.69
N GLY A 12 -12.47 -33.46 46.51
CA GLY A 12 -12.46 -32.31 45.55
C GLY A 12 -11.06 -31.81 45.21
N VAL A 13 -10.09 -31.74 46.16
CA VAL A 13 -8.72 -31.29 45.84
C VAL A 13 -8.04 -32.30 44.91
N ILE A 14 -8.08 -33.58 45.26
CA ILE A 14 -7.52 -34.66 44.43
C ILE A 14 -8.25 -34.74 43.08
N THR A 15 -9.59 -34.63 43.10
CA THR A 15 -10.41 -34.64 41.90
C THR A 15 -10.07 -33.43 41.00
N ASN A 16 -9.90 -32.25 41.57
CA ASN A 16 -9.53 -31.04 40.78
C ASN A 16 -8.12 -31.16 40.21
N ILE A 17 -7.15 -31.70 40.96
CA ILE A 17 -5.82 -31.99 40.44
C ILE A 17 -5.87 -33.02 39.31
N ALA A 18 -6.67 -34.09 39.49
CA ALA A 18 -6.87 -35.10 38.46
C ALA A 18 -7.51 -34.51 37.20
N ASN A 19 -8.50 -33.64 37.36
CA ASN A 19 -9.15 -32.94 36.24
C ASN A 19 -8.18 -31.98 35.51
N LEU A 20 -7.34 -31.22 36.24
CA LEU A 20 -6.30 -30.39 35.67
C LEU A 20 -5.24 -31.19 34.93
N ASN A 21 -4.93 -32.41 35.43
CA ASN A 21 -3.97 -33.33 34.83
C ASN A 21 -4.62 -34.29 33.82
N ALA A 22 -5.92 -34.18 33.59
CA ALA A 22 -6.63 -34.99 32.61
C ALA A 22 -6.07 -34.73 31.21
N SER A 23 -5.98 -35.82 30.44
CA SER A 23 -5.52 -35.77 29.04
C SER A 23 -6.26 -34.67 28.26
N GLY A 24 -5.53 -33.68 27.80
CA GLY A 24 -6.03 -32.59 26.99
C GLY A 24 -6.15 -31.23 27.71
N VAL A 25 -6.35 -31.15 29.04
CA VAL A 25 -6.52 -29.81 29.69
C VAL A 25 -5.23 -29.00 29.62
N ILE A 26 -4.10 -29.58 30.00
CA ILE A 26 -2.78 -28.93 29.94
C ILE A 26 -2.41 -28.61 28.48
N ALA A 27 -2.68 -29.57 27.58
CA ALA A 27 -2.44 -29.35 26.14
C ALA A 27 -3.30 -28.19 25.58
N ASN A 28 -4.57 -28.12 25.98
CA ASN A 28 -5.47 -27.03 25.56
C ASN A 28 -5.01 -25.66 26.10
N ILE A 29 -4.51 -25.59 27.32
CA ILE A 29 -3.94 -24.37 27.91
C ILE A 29 -2.72 -23.93 27.09
N GLY A 30 -1.85 -24.87 26.74
CA GLY A 30 -0.68 -24.59 25.86
C GLY A 30 -1.09 -24.09 24.48
N THR A 31 -2.10 -24.72 23.88
CA THR A 31 -2.66 -24.30 22.59
C THR A 31 -3.27 -22.90 22.68
N THR A 32 -4.02 -22.61 23.74
CA THR A 32 -4.62 -21.28 23.95
C THR A 32 -3.55 -20.18 24.11
N ALA A 33 -2.46 -20.48 24.83
CA ALA A 33 -1.33 -19.57 24.97
C ALA A 33 -0.63 -19.32 23.62
N GLY A 34 -0.48 -20.35 22.79
CA GLY A 34 0.04 -20.22 21.41
C GLY A 34 -0.86 -19.34 20.53
N ILE A 35 -2.17 -19.56 20.58
CA ILE A 35 -3.15 -18.73 19.84
C ILE A 35 -3.06 -17.26 20.26
N SER A 36 -2.89 -16.96 21.55
CA SER A 36 -2.72 -15.59 22.02
C SER A 36 -1.49 -14.91 21.40
N THR A 37 -0.39 -15.65 21.24
CA THR A 37 0.82 -15.14 20.57
C THR A 37 0.57 -14.90 19.08
N ASP A 38 -0.12 -15.83 18.41
CA ASP A 38 -0.44 -15.71 16.98
C ASP A 38 -1.36 -14.52 16.72
N VAL A 39 -2.38 -14.30 17.57
CA VAL A 39 -3.27 -13.12 17.49
C VAL A 39 -2.49 -11.82 17.65
N THR A 40 -1.52 -11.76 18.57
CA THR A 40 -0.66 -10.59 18.74
C THR A 40 0.21 -10.34 17.50
N THR A 41 0.75 -11.40 16.92
CA THR A 41 1.55 -11.34 15.69
C THR A 41 0.72 -10.82 14.52
N VAL A 42 -0.51 -11.32 14.34
CA VAL A 42 -1.43 -10.84 13.29
C VAL A 42 -1.82 -9.39 13.53
N ALA A 43 -2.06 -8.97 14.76
CA ALA A 43 -2.36 -7.58 15.08
C ALA A 43 -1.19 -6.64 14.71
N ASN A 44 0.04 -7.04 15.00
CA ASN A 44 1.24 -6.28 14.62
C ASN A 44 1.40 -6.18 13.11
N ILE A 45 1.23 -7.28 12.36
CA ILE A 45 1.25 -7.28 10.90
C ILE A 45 0.17 -6.34 10.34
N SER A 46 -1.03 -6.34 10.89
CA SER A 46 -2.10 -5.42 10.48
C SER A 46 -1.70 -3.94 10.68
N SER A 47 -1.03 -3.63 11.79
CA SER A 47 -0.51 -2.29 12.07
C SER A 47 0.57 -1.89 11.05
N ASP A 48 1.51 -2.80 10.76
CA ASP A 48 2.58 -2.57 9.80
C ASP A 48 2.06 -2.36 8.39
N VAL A 49 1.06 -3.14 7.97
CA VAL A 49 0.37 -2.99 6.68
C VAL A 49 -0.35 -1.64 6.58
N THR A 50 -1.02 -1.22 7.66
CA THR A 50 -1.68 0.09 7.71
C THR A 50 -0.66 1.23 7.63
N SER A 51 0.46 1.13 8.33
CA SER A 51 1.54 2.12 8.29
C SER A 51 2.18 2.22 6.90
N LEU A 52 2.40 1.08 6.25
CA LEU A 52 2.89 1.03 4.88
C LEU A 52 1.88 1.66 3.90
N ALA A 53 0.60 1.32 3.99
CA ALA A 53 -0.44 1.88 3.15
C ALA A 53 -0.50 3.41 3.29
N ASN A 54 -0.43 3.93 4.52
CA ASN A 54 -0.38 5.38 4.78
C ASN A 54 0.89 6.04 4.24
N SER A 55 2.03 5.34 4.23
CA SER A 55 3.28 5.87 3.66
C SER A 55 3.26 5.97 2.13
N LEU A 56 2.38 5.21 1.48
CA LEU A 56 2.17 5.24 0.03
C LEU A 56 1.12 6.28 -0.40
N GLN A 57 0.51 6.99 0.56
CA GLN A 57 -0.49 8.02 0.28
C GLN A 57 0.05 9.41 0.66
N LYS A 58 -0.08 10.37 -0.25
CA LYS A 58 0.20 11.78 0.00
C LYS A 58 -1.05 12.62 -0.19
N SER A 59 -1.35 13.48 0.77
CA SER A 59 -2.48 14.42 0.69
C SER A 59 -2.00 15.86 0.53
N TYR A 60 -2.64 16.58 -0.38
CA TYR A 60 -2.48 18.02 -0.57
C TYR A 60 -3.76 18.72 -0.12
N ALA A 61 -3.65 19.62 0.85
CA ALA A 61 -4.69 20.60 1.11
C ALA A 61 -4.66 21.62 -0.03
N VAL A 62 -5.71 21.65 -0.85
CA VAL A 62 -5.80 22.54 -2.01
C VAL A 62 -6.58 23.80 -1.64
N THR A 63 -6.01 24.95 -1.94
CA THR A 63 -6.70 26.24 -1.89
C THR A 63 -6.52 26.97 -3.22
N VAL A 64 -7.24 28.06 -3.44
CA VAL A 64 -7.06 28.92 -4.58
C VAL A 64 -6.61 30.30 -4.12
N ALA A 65 -5.52 30.78 -4.75
CA ALA A 65 -4.99 32.13 -4.53
C ALA A 65 -4.77 32.87 -5.84
N ASN A 66 -4.72 34.19 -5.76
CA ASN A 66 -4.35 35.04 -6.91
C ASN A 66 -3.04 35.77 -6.62
N PRO A 67 -1.90 35.31 -7.15
CA PRO A 67 -0.61 35.95 -6.95
C PRO A 67 -0.38 37.19 -7.85
N GLY A 68 -1.43 37.69 -8.51
CA GLY A 68 -1.37 38.86 -9.40
C GLY A 68 -1.44 38.56 -10.90
N SER A 69 -1.31 37.29 -11.32
CA SER A 69 -1.40 36.83 -12.71
C SER A 69 -2.62 35.97 -13.03
N GLY A 70 -3.58 35.91 -12.10
CA GLY A 70 -4.76 35.07 -12.16
C GLY A 70 -4.81 34.04 -11.05
N ASN A 71 -5.93 33.34 -10.94
CA ASN A 71 -6.13 32.31 -9.92
C ASN A 71 -5.27 31.09 -10.21
N VAL A 72 -4.66 30.53 -9.17
CA VAL A 72 -3.87 29.30 -9.19
C VAL A 72 -4.25 28.39 -8.03
N PHE A 73 -4.08 27.07 -8.21
CA PHE A 73 -4.14 26.14 -7.10
C PHE A 73 -2.88 26.27 -6.24
N VAL A 74 -3.08 26.30 -4.93
CA VAL A 74 -2.01 26.20 -3.92
C VAL A 74 -2.08 24.80 -3.36
N LEU A 75 -1.00 24.04 -3.44
CA LEU A 75 -0.93 22.66 -2.93
C LEU A 75 -0.23 22.62 -1.56
N GLY A 76 -0.89 23.14 -0.54
CA GLY A 76 -0.34 23.19 0.83
C GLY A 76 1.04 23.83 0.87
N ALA A 77 2.02 23.14 1.46
CA ALA A 77 3.39 23.63 1.60
C ALA A 77 4.18 23.70 0.27
N GLU A 78 3.70 23.04 -0.80
CA GLU A 78 4.37 23.06 -2.11
C GLU A 78 4.17 24.41 -2.82
N GLY A 79 3.20 25.25 -2.39
CA GLY A 79 2.99 26.61 -2.87
C GLY A 79 2.09 26.71 -4.11
N ASN A 80 2.27 27.80 -4.87
CA ASN A 80 1.41 28.22 -5.98
C ASN A 80 1.69 27.38 -7.23
N ALA A 81 0.68 26.64 -7.70
CA ALA A 81 0.71 25.82 -8.90
C ALA A 81 2.07 25.10 -9.11
N PRO A 82 2.56 24.32 -8.13
CA PRO A 82 3.85 23.66 -8.25
C PRO A 82 3.82 22.57 -9.31
N ALA A 83 4.93 22.35 -10.02
CA ALA A 83 5.17 21.07 -10.69
C ALA A 83 5.41 20.02 -9.61
N ILE A 84 4.72 18.87 -9.69
CA ILE A 84 4.82 17.82 -8.67
C ILE A 84 5.38 16.54 -9.26
N GLU A 85 6.05 15.77 -8.40
CA GLU A 85 6.46 14.39 -8.68
C GLU A 85 5.54 13.41 -7.97
N VAL A 86 5.12 12.38 -8.68
CA VAL A 86 4.30 11.28 -8.17
C VAL A 86 4.97 9.95 -8.51
N PHE A 87 4.74 8.94 -7.70
CA PHE A 87 5.37 7.63 -7.85
C PHE A 87 4.33 6.56 -8.17
N ARG A 88 4.65 5.65 -9.10
CA ARG A 88 3.80 4.49 -9.40
C ARG A 88 3.61 3.63 -8.15
N GLY A 89 2.41 3.13 -7.97
CA GLY A 89 2.00 2.38 -6.77
C GLY A 89 1.58 3.24 -5.59
N ASN A 90 1.64 4.58 -5.70
CA ASN A 90 1.22 5.50 -4.65
C ASN A 90 -0.11 6.17 -5.00
N SER A 91 -0.82 6.59 -3.96
CA SER A 91 -2.06 7.37 -4.08
C SER A 91 -1.84 8.82 -3.65
N TYR A 92 -2.50 9.73 -4.35
CA TYR A 92 -2.45 11.17 -4.08
C TYR A 92 -3.85 11.72 -3.94
N ILE A 93 -4.08 12.44 -2.83
CA ILE A 93 -5.35 13.09 -2.52
C ILE A 93 -5.18 14.59 -2.69
N PHE A 94 -6.09 15.21 -3.43
CA PHE A 94 -6.21 16.66 -3.55
C PHE A 94 -7.50 17.08 -2.86
N ASP A 95 -7.37 17.48 -1.58
CA ASP A 95 -8.49 17.91 -0.77
C ASP A 95 -8.88 19.33 -1.14
N GLN A 96 -10.02 19.48 -1.78
CA GLN A 96 -10.61 20.74 -2.20
C GLN A 96 -11.76 21.21 -1.29
N SER A 97 -11.82 20.77 -0.03
CA SER A 97 -12.88 21.13 0.91
C SER A 97 -12.86 22.60 1.30
N ASP A 98 -11.73 23.30 1.13
CA ASP A 98 -11.66 24.74 1.38
C ASP A 98 -12.56 25.54 0.43
N SER A 99 -13.21 26.58 0.93
CA SER A 99 -14.19 27.41 0.18
C SER A 99 -13.55 28.19 -0.96
N THR A 100 -12.24 28.46 -0.93
CA THR A 100 -11.52 29.13 -2.04
C THR A 100 -11.57 28.32 -3.32
N ASN A 101 -11.81 27.00 -3.23
CA ASN A 101 -11.95 26.13 -4.39
C ASN A 101 -13.34 26.23 -5.07
N ASP A 102 -14.31 26.97 -4.52
CA ASP A 102 -15.65 27.08 -5.14
C ASP A 102 -15.52 27.62 -6.57
N GLY A 103 -16.11 26.89 -7.52
CA GLY A 103 -15.98 27.18 -8.94
C GLY A 103 -14.69 26.65 -9.60
N HIS A 104 -13.83 25.94 -8.86
CA HIS A 104 -12.51 25.51 -9.33
C HIS A 104 -12.27 24.00 -9.17
N PRO A 105 -13.05 23.10 -9.83
CA PRO A 105 -12.83 21.66 -9.73
C PRO A 105 -11.47 21.30 -10.39
N LEU A 106 -10.61 20.63 -9.61
CA LEU A 106 -9.33 20.12 -10.07
C LEU A 106 -9.51 18.76 -10.73
N VAL A 107 -8.99 18.63 -11.93
CA VAL A 107 -9.01 17.39 -12.71
C VAL A 107 -7.64 17.16 -13.37
N PHE A 108 -7.49 16.01 -14.03
CA PHE A 108 -6.24 15.60 -14.65
C PHE A 108 -6.38 15.46 -16.17
N LYS A 109 -5.28 15.64 -16.89
CA LYS A 109 -5.17 15.36 -18.31
C LYS A 109 -3.80 14.86 -18.69
N ASN A 110 -3.72 14.13 -19.81
CA ASN A 110 -2.49 13.75 -20.48
C ASN A 110 -2.47 14.39 -21.88
N GLY A 111 -1.56 15.31 -22.09
CA GLY A 111 -1.59 16.15 -23.31
C GLY A 111 -2.88 16.96 -23.41
N SER A 112 -3.71 16.70 -24.43
CA SER A 112 -5.01 17.35 -24.64
C SER A 112 -6.20 16.54 -24.13
N SER A 113 -6.01 15.26 -23.77
CA SER A 113 -7.10 14.35 -23.37
C SER A 113 -7.26 14.30 -21.85
N ALA A 114 -8.49 14.19 -21.37
CA ALA A 114 -8.75 13.92 -19.95
C ALA A 114 -8.03 12.64 -19.52
N TYR A 115 -7.51 12.63 -18.29
CA TYR A 115 -6.87 11.46 -17.70
C TYR A 115 -7.68 11.00 -16.49
N GLU A 116 -8.28 9.80 -16.61
CA GLU A 116 -9.20 9.24 -15.63
C GLU A 116 -8.71 7.91 -15.04
N THR A 117 -7.59 7.37 -15.53
CA THR A 117 -7.05 6.10 -15.02
C THR A 117 -6.64 6.25 -13.56
N GLY A 118 -7.24 5.44 -12.69
CA GLY A 118 -7.02 5.48 -11.24
C GLY A 118 -7.58 6.72 -10.54
N VAL A 119 -8.40 7.55 -11.22
CA VAL A 119 -8.97 8.78 -10.64
C VAL A 119 -10.34 8.50 -10.03
N LYS A 120 -10.56 9.03 -8.82
CA LYS A 120 -11.83 8.99 -8.10
C LYS A 120 -12.19 10.38 -7.58
N TYR A 121 -13.46 10.73 -7.69
CA TYR A 121 -14.00 12.02 -7.30
C TYR A 121 -14.95 11.86 -6.11
N PHE A 122 -14.90 12.80 -5.16
CA PHE A 122 -15.73 12.76 -3.96
C PHE A 122 -16.37 14.11 -3.69
N LEU A 123 -17.67 14.07 -3.41
CA LEU A 123 -18.47 15.21 -2.94
C LEU A 123 -19.20 14.81 -1.64
N ASN A 124 -19.13 15.64 -0.61
CA ASN A 124 -19.68 15.34 0.73
C ASN A 124 -19.20 13.98 1.29
N GLY A 125 -17.96 13.60 1.01
CA GLY A 125 -17.39 12.34 1.46
C GLY A 125 -17.83 11.10 0.67
N SER A 126 -18.71 11.23 -0.31
CA SER A 126 -19.19 10.12 -1.14
C SER A 126 -18.57 10.17 -2.53
N GLU A 127 -18.19 8.99 -3.06
CA GLU A 127 -17.71 8.87 -4.42
C GLU A 127 -18.76 9.28 -5.44
N THR A 128 -18.34 9.98 -6.49
CA THR A 128 -19.22 10.49 -7.55
C THR A 128 -18.54 10.40 -8.92
N THR A 129 -19.29 10.72 -9.98
CA THR A 129 -18.73 10.78 -11.33
C THR A 129 -17.98 12.09 -11.57
N GLN A 130 -17.02 12.08 -12.53
CA GLN A 130 -16.37 13.32 -12.99
C GLN A 130 -17.41 14.37 -13.42
N ALA A 131 -18.44 13.98 -14.17
CA ALA A 131 -19.48 14.90 -14.64
C ALA A 131 -20.18 15.66 -13.50
N ASN A 132 -20.46 14.99 -12.39
CA ASN A 132 -21.02 15.64 -11.20
C ASN A 132 -19.97 16.51 -10.49
N TYR A 133 -18.73 16.03 -10.41
CA TYR A 133 -17.64 16.74 -9.75
C TYR A 133 -17.30 18.07 -10.45
N VAL A 134 -17.27 18.09 -11.78
CA VAL A 134 -16.96 19.30 -12.55
C VAL A 134 -18.17 20.25 -12.76
N ASN A 135 -19.38 19.81 -12.41
CA ASN A 135 -20.53 20.69 -12.39
C ASN A 135 -20.41 21.67 -11.21
N VAL A 136 -20.23 22.94 -11.49
CA VAL A 136 -19.93 23.98 -10.48
C VAL A 136 -20.97 24.02 -9.35
N THR A 137 -22.24 23.82 -9.66
CA THR A 137 -23.32 23.85 -8.64
C THR A 137 -23.17 22.67 -7.66
N THR A 138 -23.02 21.45 -8.18
CA THR A 138 -22.84 20.26 -7.34
C THR A 138 -21.49 20.26 -6.63
N PHE A 139 -20.43 20.73 -7.29
CA PHE A 139 -19.10 20.88 -6.71
C PHE A 139 -19.09 21.81 -5.51
N ASN A 140 -19.70 23.02 -5.64
CA ASN A 140 -19.77 23.99 -4.54
C ASN A 140 -20.61 23.45 -3.38
N ALA A 141 -21.76 22.82 -3.67
CA ALA A 141 -22.60 22.19 -2.65
C ALA A 141 -21.90 21.01 -1.98
N GLY A 142 -21.01 20.31 -2.68
CA GLY A 142 -20.35 19.10 -2.25
C GLY A 142 -19.33 19.25 -1.12
N ARG A 143 -19.11 20.48 -0.60
CA ARG A 143 -18.27 20.73 0.59
C ARG A 143 -19.09 20.99 1.87
N SER A 144 -20.40 21.12 1.77
CA SER A 144 -21.22 21.66 2.87
C SER A 144 -21.39 20.71 4.05
N SER A 145 -21.26 19.42 3.86
CA SER A 145 -21.43 18.40 4.90
C SER A 145 -20.36 17.30 4.89
N GLY A 146 -19.25 17.51 4.20
CA GLY A 146 -18.18 16.51 4.15
C GLY A 146 -17.00 16.91 3.28
N VAL A 147 -16.14 15.96 3.01
CA VAL A 147 -14.92 16.14 2.23
C VAL A 147 -15.26 16.22 0.75
N ARG A 148 -14.71 17.24 0.08
CA ARG A 148 -14.70 17.39 -1.37
C ARG A 148 -13.28 17.23 -1.86
N LYS A 149 -12.99 16.15 -2.61
CA LYS A 149 -11.65 15.81 -3.03
C LYS A 149 -11.63 15.06 -4.35
N VAL A 150 -10.48 15.03 -4.98
CA VAL A 150 -10.12 14.10 -6.05
C VAL A 150 -8.92 13.27 -5.60
N GLU A 151 -8.96 11.99 -5.88
CA GLU A 151 -7.87 11.06 -5.63
C GLU A 151 -7.34 10.52 -6.95
N ILE A 152 -6.05 10.23 -7.01
CA ILE A 152 -5.43 9.52 -8.12
C ILE A 152 -4.53 8.42 -7.58
N GLU A 153 -4.81 7.20 -7.98
CA GLU A 153 -3.90 6.06 -7.81
C GLU A 153 -3.02 5.95 -9.06
N VAL A 154 -1.73 6.13 -8.87
CA VAL A 154 -0.77 6.15 -9.97
C VAL A 154 -0.36 4.72 -10.27
N ASP A 155 -1.03 4.08 -11.21
CA ASP A 155 -0.79 2.69 -11.58
C ASP A 155 0.51 2.50 -12.41
N ALA A 156 0.82 1.23 -12.73
CA ALA A 156 2.01 0.88 -13.51
C ALA A 156 1.99 1.43 -14.94
N THR A 157 0.81 1.76 -15.48
CA THR A 157 0.61 2.24 -16.86
C THR A 157 0.59 3.76 -16.96
N ALA A 158 0.63 4.48 -15.83
CA ALA A 158 0.60 5.94 -15.80
C ALA A 158 1.73 6.52 -16.67
N PRO A 159 1.45 7.52 -17.53
CA PRO A 159 2.42 8.08 -18.44
C PRO A 159 3.52 8.82 -17.68
N SER A 160 4.79 8.62 -18.07
CA SER A 160 5.94 9.27 -17.41
C SER A 160 6.00 10.79 -17.64
N SER A 161 5.32 11.29 -18.67
CA SER A 161 5.28 12.70 -19.05
C SER A 161 3.92 13.07 -19.65
N GLY A 162 3.64 14.36 -19.73
CA GLY A 162 2.41 14.88 -20.32
C GLY A 162 1.23 14.97 -19.34
N LEU A 163 1.35 14.34 -18.15
CA LEU A 163 0.33 14.44 -17.14
C LEU A 163 0.34 15.82 -16.48
N ARG A 164 -0.84 16.37 -16.22
CA ARG A 164 -1.04 17.68 -15.63
C ARG A 164 -2.30 17.69 -14.77
N TYR A 165 -2.27 18.39 -13.65
CA TYR A 165 -3.48 18.83 -12.96
C TYR A 165 -3.86 20.23 -13.41
N TYR A 166 -5.17 20.53 -13.48
CA TYR A 166 -5.67 21.82 -13.96
C TYR A 166 -7.09 22.06 -13.44
N CYS A 167 -7.59 23.30 -13.56
CA CYS A 167 -8.98 23.61 -13.28
C CYS A 167 -9.84 23.30 -14.49
N TYR A 168 -10.88 22.49 -14.33
CA TYR A 168 -11.81 22.17 -15.43
C TYR A 168 -12.45 23.41 -16.06
N VAL A 169 -12.79 24.40 -15.24
CA VAL A 169 -13.49 25.62 -15.66
C VAL A 169 -12.53 26.66 -16.25
N HIS A 170 -11.36 26.85 -15.62
CA HIS A 170 -10.44 27.96 -15.95
C HIS A 170 -9.18 27.52 -16.71
N GLY A 171 -9.04 26.21 -16.94
CA GLY A 171 -7.97 25.68 -17.77
C GLY A 171 -6.63 25.55 -17.06
N ASN A 172 -5.57 25.47 -17.89
CA ASN A 172 -4.23 25.07 -17.49
C ASN A 172 -3.49 26.05 -16.59
N GLY A 173 -3.85 27.33 -16.63
CA GLY A 173 -3.17 28.38 -15.87
C GLY A 173 -3.26 28.21 -14.36
N MET A 174 -4.27 27.48 -13.90
CA MET A 174 -4.45 27.24 -12.46
C MET A 174 -3.61 26.06 -11.91
N GLY A 175 -3.07 25.20 -12.76
CA GLY A 175 -2.31 24.02 -12.36
C GLY A 175 -0.99 23.89 -13.08
N ASN A 176 -0.31 22.72 -12.89
CA ASN A 176 1.00 22.49 -13.47
C ASN A 176 1.20 21.01 -13.87
N THR A 177 2.39 20.69 -14.31
CA THR A 177 2.80 19.35 -14.74
C THR A 177 2.93 18.39 -13.56
N ILE A 178 2.65 17.12 -13.84
CA ILE A 178 2.91 15.99 -12.96
C ILE A 178 3.93 15.10 -13.65
N THR A 179 5.06 14.86 -13.00
CA THR A 179 6.06 13.89 -13.44
C THR A 179 5.84 12.58 -12.72
N VAL A 180 5.63 11.49 -13.45
CA VAL A 180 5.46 10.16 -12.88
C VAL A 180 6.80 9.44 -12.88
N LYS A 181 7.19 8.91 -11.73
CA LYS A 181 8.43 8.13 -11.53
C LYS A 181 8.11 6.72 -11.00
N ASP A 182 9.05 5.79 -11.18
CA ASP A 182 8.98 4.50 -10.52
C ASP A 182 9.30 4.65 -9.03
N SER A 183 8.53 3.98 -8.17
CA SER A 183 8.82 3.97 -6.74
C SER A 183 10.04 3.08 -6.44
N ASN A 184 10.77 3.41 -5.36
CA ASN A 184 11.87 2.56 -4.88
C ASN A 184 11.40 1.14 -4.57
N ILE A 185 10.15 0.96 -4.14
CA ILE A 185 9.55 -0.35 -3.89
C ILE A 185 9.44 -1.15 -5.20
N SER A 186 8.99 -0.54 -6.28
CA SER A 186 8.91 -1.19 -7.60
C SER A 186 10.30 -1.56 -8.14
N LEU A 187 11.29 -0.69 -7.94
CA LEU A 187 12.69 -0.96 -8.35
C LEU A 187 13.29 -2.12 -7.55
N VAL A 188 13.07 -2.16 -6.24
CA VAL A 188 13.54 -3.25 -5.37
C VAL A 188 12.85 -4.57 -5.74
N ALA A 189 11.53 -4.55 -5.94
CA ALA A 189 10.78 -5.75 -6.35
C ALA A 189 11.29 -6.32 -7.68
N GLY A 190 11.57 -5.46 -8.67
CA GLY A 190 12.19 -5.87 -9.94
C GLY A 190 13.58 -6.45 -9.75
N SER A 191 14.38 -5.87 -8.85
CA SER A 191 15.74 -6.38 -8.53
C SER A 191 15.69 -7.74 -7.84
N ILE A 192 14.75 -7.98 -6.92
CA ILE A 192 14.55 -9.28 -6.26
C ILE A 192 14.15 -10.35 -7.30
N ALA A 193 13.28 -10.04 -8.24
CA ALA A 193 12.93 -10.97 -9.31
C ALA A 193 14.16 -11.38 -10.14
N ASN A 194 15.04 -10.44 -10.48
CA ASN A 194 16.27 -10.71 -11.20
C ASN A 194 17.23 -11.57 -10.39
N VAL A 195 17.38 -11.31 -9.09
CA VAL A 195 18.20 -12.13 -8.17
C VAL A 195 17.67 -13.56 -8.10
N ASN A 196 16.35 -13.74 -8.01
CA ASN A 196 15.72 -15.06 -7.98
C ASN A 196 15.96 -15.82 -9.30
N ASN A 197 15.86 -15.16 -10.46
CA ASN A 197 16.17 -15.77 -11.75
C ASN A 197 17.62 -16.21 -11.83
N THR A 198 18.56 -15.36 -11.40
CA THR A 198 19.99 -15.70 -11.34
C THR A 198 20.24 -16.88 -10.38
N GLY A 199 19.55 -16.93 -9.23
CA GLY A 199 19.63 -18.04 -8.29
C GLY A 199 19.19 -19.37 -8.91
N ASN A 200 18.12 -19.36 -9.69
CA ASN A 200 17.63 -20.53 -10.43
C ASN A 200 18.64 -20.99 -11.50
N ASP A 201 19.28 -20.06 -12.21
CA ASP A 201 20.29 -20.37 -13.22
C ASP A 201 21.54 -20.98 -12.58
N ILE A 202 21.98 -20.48 -11.42
CA ILE A 202 23.09 -21.08 -10.65
C ILE A 202 22.75 -22.51 -10.21
N ALA A 203 21.51 -22.77 -9.78
CA ALA A 203 21.09 -24.12 -9.42
C ALA A 203 21.17 -25.08 -10.62
N ASN A 204 20.77 -24.65 -11.80
CA ASN A 204 20.86 -25.40 -13.04
C ASN A 204 22.32 -25.66 -13.45
N VAL A 205 23.19 -24.66 -13.33
CA VAL A 205 24.64 -24.81 -13.59
C VAL A 205 25.28 -25.85 -12.65
N ASN A 206 24.91 -25.81 -11.37
CA ASN A 206 25.41 -26.78 -10.39
C ASN A 206 24.96 -28.23 -10.72
N LEU A 207 23.72 -28.39 -11.20
CA LEU A 207 23.16 -29.68 -11.63
C LEU A 207 23.96 -30.24 -12.82
N VAL A 208 24.25 -29.39 -13.80
CA VAL A 208 25.11 -29.75 -14.96
C VAL A 208 26.54 -30.12 -14.50
N GLY A 209 27.10 -29.31 -13.59
CA GLY A 209 28.43 -29.58 -13.01
C GLY A 209 28.53 -30.96 -12.32
N GLY A 210 27.48 -31.31 -11.54
CA GLY A 210 27.37 -32.64 -10.93
C GLY A 210 27.25 -33.75 -11.95
N SER A 211 26.54 -33.53 -13.05
CA SER A 211 26.44 -34.51 -14.14
C SER A 211 27.79 -34.74 -14.87
N ILE A 212 28.57 -33.68 -15.11
CA ILE A 212 29.91 -33.74 -15.69
C ILE A 212 30.86 -34.54 -14.79
N ALA A 213 30.79 -34.33 -13.48
CA ALA A 213 31.58 -35.08 -12.52
C ALA A 213 31.31 -36.60 -12.61
N ASN A 214 30.02 -36.98 -12.76
CA ASN A 214 29.62 -38.39 -12.93
C ASN A 214 30.09 -38.95 -14.24
N VAL A 215 30.06 -38.21 -15.35
CA VAL A 215 30.59 -38.64 -16.65
C VAL A 215 32.10 -38.88 -16.58
N ASN A 216 32.83 -38.00 -15.93
CA ASN A 216 34.28 -38.15 -15.73
C ASN A 216 34.63 -39.38 -14.90
N LEU A 217 33.81 -39.70 -13.88
CA LEU A 217 33.99 -40.90 -13.06
C LEU A 217 33.77 -42.17 -13.89
N VAL A 218 32.77 -42.21 -14.76
CA VAL A 218 32.53 -43.31 -15.69
C VAL A 218 33.71 -43.45 -16.66
N GLY A 219 34.20 -42.35 -17.22
CA GLY A 219 35.39 -42.35 -18.11
C GLY A 219 36.62 -42.92 -17.45
N THR A 220 36.87 -42.58 -16.19
CA THR A 220 38.00 -43.12 -15.40
C THR A 220 37.87 -44.63 -15.17
N ASN A 221 36.65 -45.10 -14.86
CA ASN A 221 36.39 -46.53 -14.63
C ASN A 221 36.53 -47.36 -15.91
N ILE A 222 36.15 -46.84 -17.08
CA ILE A 222 36.33 -47.52 -18.38
C ILE A 222 37.81 -47.66 -18.71
N THR A 223 38.64 -46.66 -18.41
CA THR A 223 40.07 -46.72 -18.67
C THR A 223 40.79 -47.78 -17.80
N GLY A 224 40.23 -48.12 -16.65
CA GLY A 224 40.75 -49.16 -15.75
C GLY A 224 40.34 -50.59 -16.11
N VAL A 225 39.53 -50.80 -17.16
CA VAL A 225 39.03 -52.14 -17.60
C VAL A 225 39.76 -52.66 -18.84
N ASN A 226 40.64 -51.87 -19.46
CA ASN A 226 41.46 -52.30 -20.64
C ASN A 226 42.82 -52.75 -20.22
#